data_fed4e95288344c1755a121b26002964b
#
_entry.id   fed4e95288344c1755a121b26002964b
#
_cell.length_a   1.000
_cell.length_b   1.000
_cell.length_c   1.000
_cell.angle_alpha   90.00
_cell.angle_beta   90.00
_cell.angle_gamma   90.00
#
_symmetry.space_group_name_H-M   'P 1'
#
loop_
_entity.id
_entity.type
_entity.pdbx_description
1 polymer ?
#
loop_
_entity_poly.entity_id
_entity_poly.type
_entity_poly.pdbx_seq_one_letter_code
_entity_poly.pdbx_strand_id
1 'polypeptide(L)'
;MKNARVLMFGWEFPPHISGGLGTACLGIAQGLAKNGVKVLFVMPKASGDEDGSVAKIINASDVEMLQNTEKIEDFWKHINFMEIGSNLVPYLDPETFARERDQYLKEGEHRQRISYHNKFQFSGKYGANLMEEVYRYALVAGTVAKRYEFDVIHAHDWLTYSAGIIAKKISGKPLIVHVHATEYDRGGEYNRNTLVYDIEKRGMEAADRVVTVSNWTRNIVIEKYGIPAEKVITVHNAVDFKAETDAKEERGIKDKIVTFLGRITLQKGPEYFVEAAAKVMKRMPNVRFVMAGSGEKMNPLVRRVAQLGLGTRFHFTGFLRGNDVQRMFQYSDVYVMPSVSEPFGISPLEAMRSGVPTIISKQSGVAEVLDHAIKVDYWDINALADAIYGILAYPTLAHYMQREGYDEVNKLKWENASLKLKNIYESLI
;
A
#
# COMPACT_ATOMS: atom_id res chain seq x y z
N MET A 1 -18.94 4.05 -28.05
CA MET A 1 -18.00 4.94 -27.36
C MET A 1 -16.59 4.35 -27.53
N LYS A 2 -15.57 5.18 -27.82
CA LYS A 2 -14.17 4.68 -27.89
C LYS A 2 -13.76 4.23 -26.48
N ASN A 3 -13.23 3.00 -26.36
CA ASN A 3 -12.69 2.53 -25.10
C ASN A 3 -11.51 3.44 -24.68
N ALA A 4 -11.56 4.02 -23.48
CA ALA A 4 -10.51 4.87 -22.96
C ALA A 4 -9.18 4.10 -22.87
N ARG A 5 -8.07 4.78 -23.17
CA ARG A 5 -6.71 4.29 -23.02
C ARG A 5 -6.05 5.07 -21.88
N VAL A 6 -5.58 4.38 -20.87
CA VAL A 6 -5.00 4.99 -19.68
C VAL A 6 -3.49 4.76 -19.65
N LEU A 7 -2.72 5.85 -19.53
CA LEU A 7 -1.31 5.77 -19.18
C LEU A 7 -1.20 5.77 -17.65
N MET A 8 -0.89 4.61 -17.08
CA MET A 8 -0.87 4.39 -15.64
C MET A 8 0.57 4.31 -15.14
N PHE A 9 0.94 5.14 -14.19
CA PHE A 9 2.23 5.12 -13.53
C PHE A 9 2.12 4.45 -12.17
N GLY A 10 2.83 3.33 -11.99
CA GLY A 10 2.97 2.62 -10.72
C GLY A 10 4.44 2.42 -10.36
N TRP A 11 4.71 2.01 -9.13
CA TRP A 11 6.07 1.73 -8.67
C TRP A 11 6.38 0.24 -8.67
N GLU A 12 5.39 -0.58 -8.37
CA GLU A 12 5.48 -2.03 -8.30
C GLU A 12 4.23 -2.68 -8.90
N PHE A 13 4.40 -3.91 -9.40
CA PHE A 13 3.33 -4.74 -9.93
C PHE A 13 3.63 -6.22 -9.60
N PRO A 14 2.60 -7.04 -9.25
CA PRO A 14 2.83 -8.44 -8.95
C PRO A 14 3.48 -9.21 -10.11
N PRO A 15 4.33 -10.22 -9.82
CA PRO A 15 4.55 -10.85 -8.50
C PRO A 15 5.55 -10.15 -7.57
N HIS A 16 6.30 -9.16 -8.07
CA HIS A 16 7.36 -8.47 -7.32
C HIS A 16 6.81 -7.23 -6.61
N ILE A 17 6.22 -7.44 -5.42
CA ILE A 17 5.63 -6.38 -4.61
C ILE A 17 6.20 -6.38 -3.19
N SER A 18 6.19 -5.20 -2.57
CA SER A 18 6.60 -4.98 -1.18
C SER A 18 5.43 -4.69 -0.24
N GLY A 19 4.23 -4.46 -0.80
CA GLY A 19 3.06 -4.09 0.01
C GLY A 19 1.75 -4.05 -0.77
N GLY A 20 0.73 -3.44 -0.16
CA GLY A 20 -0.63 -3.39 -0.70
C GLY A 20 -0.78 -2.54 -1.98
N LEU A 21 0.18 -1.64 -2.28
CA LEU A 21 0.11 -0.77 -3.46
C LEU A 21 0.12 -1.58 -4.77
N GLY A 22 1.06 -2.50 -4.91
CA GLY A 22 1.14 -3.36 -6.11
C GLY A 22 -0.09 -4.25 -6.27
N THR A 23 -0.62 -4.80 -5.18
CA THR A 23 -1.88 -5.56 -5.18
C THR A 23 -3.05 -4.70 -5.65
N ALA A 24 -3.16 -3.46 -5.17
CA ALA A 24 -4.20 -2.53 -5.61
C ALA A 24 -4.05 -2.15 -7.09
N CYS A 25 -2.82 -1.89 -7.56
CA CYS A 25 -2.55 -1.58 -8.97
C CYS A 25 -2.99 -2.73 -9.90
N LEU A 26 -2.67 -3.98 -9.53
CA LEU A 26 -3.12 -5.16 -10.29
C LEU A 26 -4.64 -5.26 -10.28
N GLY A 27 -5.29 -5.16 -9.13
CA GLY A 27 -6.75 -5.25 -9.03
C GLY A 27 -7.47 -4.17 -9.83
N ILE A 28 -6.96 -2.93 -9.78
CA ILE A 28 -7.47 -1.83 -10.61
C ILE A 28 -7.28 -2.14 -12.11
N ALA A 29 -6.11 -2.61 -12.54
CA ALA A 29 -5.86 -2.96 -13.94
C ALA A 29 -6.78 -4.08 -14.42
N GLN A 30 -6.98 -5.14 -13.62
CA GLN A 30 -7.90 -6.23 -13.90
C GLN A 30 -9.35 -5.74 -14.05
N GLY A 31 -9.81 -4.93 -13.10
CA GLY A 31 -11.14 -4.36 -13.12
C GLY A 31 -11.35 -3.39 -14.29
N LEU A 32 -10.37 -2.59 -14.65
CA LEU A 32 -10.41 -1.71 -15.82
C LEU A 32 -10.46 -2.50 -17.12
N ALA A 33 -9.66 -3.57 -17.24
CA ALA A 33 -9.68 -4.45 -18.41
C ALA A 33 -11.06 -5.11 -18.61
N LYS A 34 -11.68 -5.62 -17.53
CA LYS A 34 -13.06 -6.14 -17.54
C LYS A 34 -14.08 -5.08 -17.98
N ASN A 35 -13.86 -3.82 -17.63
CA ASN A 35 -14.70 -2.69 -18.04
C ASN A 35 -14.35 -2.12 -19.43
N GLY A 36 -13.47 -2.79 -20.21
CA GLY A 36 -13.11 -2.43 -21.58
C GLY A 36 -12.13 -1.26 -21.68
N VAL A 37 -11.44 -0.88 -20.62
CA VAL A 37 -10.41 0.16 -20.62
C VAL A 37 -9.04 -0.48 -20.92
N LYS A 38 -8.29 0.11 -21.84
CA LYS A 38 -6.93 -0.34 -22.16
C LYS A 38 -5.91 0.35 -21.24
N VAL A 39 -5.10 -0.43 -20.53
CA VAL A 39 -4.10 0.08 -19.58
C VAL A 39 -2.68 -0.08 -20.17
N LEU A 40 -1.94 1.02 -20.23
CA LEU A 40 -0.50 1.07 -20.43
C LEU A 40 0.13 1.32 -19.07
N PHE A 41 0.65 0.28 -18.42
CA PHE A 41 1.23 0.37 -17.08
C PHE A 41 2.74 0.56 -17.16
N VAL A 42 3.22 1.68 -16.67
CA VAL A 42 4.65 2.01 -16.60
C VAL A 42 5.13 1.76 -15.20
N MET A 43 6.28 1.09 -15.06
CA MET A 43 6.96 0.88 -13.78
C MET A 43 8.46 1.06 -13.93
N PRO A 44 9.20 1.43 -12.86
CA PRO A 44 10.64 1.66 -12.93
C PRO A 44 11.40 0.45 -13.46
N LYS A 45 11.10 -0.74 -12.94
CA LYS A 45 11.75 -2.00 -13.32
C LYS A 45 10.72 -3.11 -13.39
N ALA A 46 10.55 -3.69 -14.56
CA ALA A 46 9.81 -4.92 -14.78
C ALA A 46 10.79 -6.12 -14.81
N SER A 47 10.34 -7.26 -14.30
CA SER A 47 11.10 -8.52 -14.27
C SER A 47 10.78 -9.43 -15.47
N GLY A 48 9.65 -9.16 -16.16
CA GLY A 48 9.23 -9.89 -17.35
C GLY A 48 8.25 -11.05 -17.08
N ASP A 49 7.89 -11.26 -15.81
CA ASP A 49 6.92 -12.26 -15.35
C ASP A 49 5.62 -11.63 -14.80
N GLU A 50 5.45 -10.30 -14.99
CA GLU A 50 4.22 -9.61 -14.67
C GLU A 50 3.07 -10.05 -15.61
N ASP A 51 1.82 -10.03 -15.09
CA ASP A 51 0.62 -10.40 -15.85
C ASP A 51 0.31 -9.39 -16.97
N GLY A 52 0.84 -9.65 -18.16
CA GLY A 52 0.60 -8.84 -19.36
C GLY A 52 -0.80 -9.01 -19.98
N SER A 53 -1.66 -9.88 -19.44
CA SER A 53 -3.02 -10.10 -19.97
C SER A 53 -3.97 -8.96 -19.63
N VAL A 54 -3.72 -8.23 -18.55
CA VAL A 54 -4.59 -7.16 -18.02
C VAL A 54 -4.09 -5.75 -18.30
N ALA A 55 -2.78 -5.61 -18.55
CA ALA A 55 -2.15 -4.34 -18.89
C ALA A 55 -0.92 -4.57 -19.79
N LYS A 56 -0.65 -3.63 -20.70
CA LYS A 56 0.64 -3.59 -21.39
C LYS A 56 1.68 -3.00 -20.46
N ILE A 57 2.61 -3.82 -19.96
CA ILE A 57 3.68 -3.39 -19.06
C ILE A 57 4.78 -2.69 -19.86
N ILE A 58 5.21 -1.53 -19.39
CA ILE A 58 6.32 -0.74 -19.93
C ILE A 58 7.37 -0.63 -18.83
N ASN A 59 8.53 -1.28 -19.07
CA ASN A 59 9.70 -1.17 -18.20
C ASN A 59 10.43 0.15 -18.48
N ALA A 60 10.47 1.05 -17.50
CA ALA A 60 11.14 2.34 -17.65
C ALA A 60 12.64 2.20 -17.89
N SER A 61 13.29 1.13 -17.39
CA SER A 61 14.69 0.83 -17.64
C SER A 61 15.02 0.54 -19.11
N ASP A 62 14.03 0.16 -19.92
CA ASP A 62 14.21 -0.16 -21.35
C ASP A 62 13.94 1.05 -22.27
N VAL A 63 13.41 2.12 -21.72
CA VAL A 63 13.03 3.33 -22.49
C VAL A 63 14.27 4.15 -22.83
N GLU A 64 14.56 4.29 -24.11
CA GLU A 64 15.60 5.21 -24.61
C GLU A 64 15.10 6.64 -24.53
N MET A 65 15.88 7.50 -23.86
CA MET A 65 15.59 8.91 -23.71
C MET A 65 15.72 9.64 -25.05
N LEU A 66 14.74 10.48 -25.35
CA LEU A 66 14.82 11.38 -26.50
C LEU A 66 15.87 12.46 -26.21
N GLN A 67 16.84 12.64 -27.12
CA GLN A 67 17.84 13.69 -27.01
C GLN A 67 17.17 15.07 -27.07
N ASN A 68 17.11 15.76 -25.94
CA ASN A 68 16.86 17.21 -25.85
C ASN A 68 17.55 17.70 -24.57
N THR A 69 18.82 18.05 -24.73
CA THR A 69 19.78 18.33 -23.66
C THR A 69 19.45 19.59 -22.84
N GLU A 70 18.86 20.61 -23.43
CA GLU A 70 18.64 21.90 -22.75
C GLU A 70 17.63 21.86 -21.60
N LYS A 71 16.59 21.04 -21.68
CA LYS A 71 15.61 20.88 -20.59
C LYS A 71 16.06 19.92 -19.49
N ILE A 72 17.07 19.09 -19.78
CA ILE A 72 17.66 18.15 -18.82
C ILE A 72 18.61 18.89 -17.88
N GLU A 73 19.38 19.87 -18.37
CA GLU A 73 20.30 20.66 -17.53
C GLU A 73 19.57 21.52 -16.49
N ASP A 74 18.44 22.15 -16.86
CA ASP A 74 17.62 22.90 -15.89
C ASP A 74 16.98 22.00 -14.85
N PHE A 75 16.64 20.78 -15.22
CA PHE A 75 16.14 19.78 -14.30
C PHE A 75 17.24 19.30 -13.33
N TRP A 76 18.47 19.04 -13.80
CA TRP A 76 19.60 18.65 -12.96
C TRP A 76 20.00 19.75 -11.96
N LYS A 77 19.88 21.01 -12.30
CA LYS A 77 20.08 22.14 -11.36
C LYS A 77 19.10 22.12 -10.19
N HIS A 78 17.88 21.60 -10.40
CA HIS A 78 16.90 21.43 -9.33
C HIS A 78 17.14 20.17 -8.47
N ILE A 79 17.79 19.13 -9.01
CA ILE A 79 18.14 17.90 -8.27
C ILE A 79 19.30 18.12 -7.29
N ASN A 80 20.30 18.91 -7.65
CA ASN A 80 21.42 19.23 -6.75
C ASN A 80 20.97 19.94 -5.44
N PHE A 81 19.74 20.45 -5.38
CA PHE A 81 19.15 20.98 -4.15
C PHE A 81 18.62 19.90 -3.19
N MET A 82 18.58 18.63 -3.60
CA MET A 82 17.93 17.56 -2.84
C MET A 82 18.88 16.46 -2.35
N GLU A 83 20.16 16.64 -2.39
CA GLU A 83 21.15 15.82 -1.65
C GLU A 83 21.11 16.02 -0.14
N ILE A 84 20.01 16.56 0.38
CA ILE A 84 19.80 16.68 1.80
C ILE A 84 19.47 15.28 2.34
N GLY A 85 20.41 14.73 3.10
CA GLY A 85 20.27 13.48 3.78
C GLY A 85 19.01 13.35 4.63
N SER A 86 17.90 12.99 4.03
CA SER A 86 16.75 12.52 4.80
C SER A 86 16.94 11.05 5.09
N ASN A 87 17.25 10.73 6.36
CA ASN A 87 17.36 9.36 6.86
C ASN A 87 16.03 8.59 6.90
N LEU A 88 14.99 9.09 6.24
CA LEU A 88 13.63 8.57 6.29
C LEU A 88 13.18 8.12 4.90
N VAL A 89 13.57 6.92 4.53
CA VAL A 89 12.90 6.22 3.44
C VAL A 89 11.66 5.54 4.01
N PRO A 90 10.44 5.86 3.55
CA PRO A 90 9.18 5.46 4.19
C PRO A 90 8.95 3.94 4.31
N TYR A 91 9.77 3.11 3.67
CA TYR A 91 9.55 1.67 3.50
C TYR A 91 10.69 0.76 3.94
N LEU A 92 11.77 1.31 4.52
CA LEU A 92 12.89 0.54 5.05
C LEU A 92 13.02 0.73 6.56
N ASP A 93 13.41 -0.34 7.26
CA ASP A 93 13.84 -0.22 8.64
C ASP A 93 15.22 0.49 8.71
N PRO A 94 15.54 1.16 9.85
CA PRO A 94 16.74 1.97 9.95
C PRO A 94 18.06 1.19 9.75
N GLU A 95 18.11 -0.10 10.13
CA GLU A 95 19.31 -0.93 9.97
C GLU A 95 19.53 -1.31 8.51
N THR A 96 18.48 -1.70 7.80
CA THR A 96 18.53 -1.98 6.36
C THR A 96 18.87 -0.72 5.58
N PHE A 97 18.29 0.43 5.94
CA PHE A 97 18.62 1.73 5.34
C PHE A 97 20.11 2.09 5.52
N ALA A 98 20.65 1.98 6.75
CA ALA A 98 22.04 2.30 7.00
C ALA A 98 22.99 1.40 6.19
N ARG A 99 22.72 0.11 6.12
CA ARG A 99 23.52 -0.85 5.33
C ARG A 99 23.47 -0.56 3.83
N GLU A 100 22.29 -0.28 3.28
CA GLU A 100 22.14 0.03 1.85
C GLU A 100 22.74 1.40 1.51
N ARG A 101 22.62 2.39 2.40
CA ARG A 101 23.27 3.69 2.25
C ARG A 101 24.79 3.55 2.18
N ASP A 102 25.38 2.80 3.10
CA ASP A 102 26.85 2.61 3.15
C ASP A 102 27.36 1.84 1.92
N GLN A 103 26.57 0.90 1.42
CA GLN A 103 26.84 0.22 0.14
C GLN A 103 26.73 1.20 -1.04
N TYR A 104 25.68 2.02 -1.08
CA TYR A 104 25.45 3.02 -2.11
C TYR A 104 26.57 4.07 -2.17
N LEU A 105 27.03 4.56 -1.00
CA LEU A 105 28.14 5.52 -0.91
C LEU A 105 29.46 4.91 -1.42
N LYS A 106 29.74 3.65 -1.12
CA LYS A 106 30.92 2.92 -1.64
C LYS A 106 30.86 2.68 -3.15
N GLU A 107 29.66 2.46 -3.71
CA GLU A 107 29.44 2.28 -5.14
C GLU A 107 29.35 3.62 -5.90
N GLY A 108 29.05 4.72 -5.21
CA GLY A 108 28.84 6.07 -5.80
C GLY A 108 30.07 6.65 -6.46
N GLU A 109 31.28 6.31 -6.00
CA GLU A 109 32.54 6.69 -6.66
C GLU A 109 32.71 6.07 -8.07
N HIS A 110 31.95 5.03 -8.40
CA HIS A 110 31.98 4.36 -9.71
C HIS A 110 30.80 4.73 -10.62
N ARG A 111 29.78 5.45 -10.15
CA ARG A 111 28.52 5.70 -10.89
C ARG A 111 28.44 6.98 -11.72
N GLN A 112 29.49 7.78 -11.84
CA GLN A 112 29.53 8.92 -12.77
C GLN A 112 29.52 8.53 -14.27
N ARG A 113 29.26 7.28 -14.59
CA ARG A 113 29.05 6.86 -15.97
C ARG A 113 27.56 6.78 -16.27
N ILE A 114 26.99 7.90 -16.81
CA ILE A 114 25.81 7.82 -17.66
C ILE A 114 26.04 6.68 -18.64
N SER A 115 25.24 5.63 -18.56
CA SER A 115 25.33 4.50 -19.47
C SER A 115 25.31 5.03 -20.89
N TYR A 116 26.22 4.55 -21.74
CA TYR A 116 26.41 4.95 -23.16
C TYR A 116 25.19 4.69 -24.07
N HIS A 117 24.01 4.35 -23.51
CA HIS A 117 22.80 3.92 -24.23
C HIS A 117 21.57 4.85 -24.00
N ASN A 118 21.71 6.05 -23.48
CA ASN A 118 20.58 6.95 -23.22
C ASN A 118 19.42 6.33 -22.41
N LYS A 119 19.70 5.34 -21.55
CA LYS A 119 18.71 4.65 -20.69
C LYS A 119 19.09 4.81 -19.23
N PHE A 120 18.10 5.01 -18.38
CA PHE A 120 18.30 4.95 -16.93
C PHE A 120 18.15 3.52 -16.44
N GLN A 121 19.00 3.12 -15.49
CA GLN A 121 18.83 1.87 -14.76
C GLN A 121 18.10 2.14 -13.46
N PHE A 122 17.07 1.36 -13.17
CA PHE A 122 16.29 1.43 -11.94
C PHE A 122 16.46 0.14 -11.14
N SER A 123 16.51 0.25 -9.81
CA SER A 123 16.42 -0.90 -8.92
C SER A 123 14.96 -1.34 -8.74
N GLY A 124 14.03 -0.39 -8.81
CA GLY A 124 12.61 -0.57 -8.49
C GLY A 124 12.35 -0.85 -7.00
N LYS A 125 13.37 -0.67 -6.15
CA LYS A 125 13.32 -0.94 -4.70
C LYS A 125 13.15 0.36 -3.92
N TYR A 126 12.76 0.21 -2.65
CA TYR A 126 12.66 1.32 -1.69
C TYR A 126 14.00 1.51 -0.96
N GLY A 127 15.07 1.80 -1.71
CA GLY A 127 16.44 1.91 -1.20
C GLY A 127 16.89 3.35 -0.92
N ALA A 128 18.17 3.50 -0.55
CA ALA A 128 18.77 4.80 -0.25
C ALA A 128 18.75 5.79 -1.43
N ASN A 129 18.67 5.27 -2.66
CA ASN A 129 18.60 6.04 -3.91
C ASN A 129 17.16 6.31 -4.39
N LEU A 130 16.14 6.04 -3.55
CA LEU A 130 14.73 6.10 -3.96
C LEU A 130 14.34 7.45 -4.58
N MET A 131 14.77 8.56 -3.98
CA MET A 131 14.46 9.90 -4.48
C MET A 131 15.04 10.16 -5.86
N GLU A 132 16.28 9.72 -6.09
CA GLU A 132 16.93 9.81 -7.40
C GLU A 132 16.15 8.99 -8.45
N GLU A 133 15.73 7.77 -8.10
CA GLU A 133 14.90 6.94 -8.99
C GLU A 133 13.55 7.60 -9.29
N VAL A 134 12.88 8.21 -8.33
CA VAL A 134 11.63 8.95 -8.52
C VAL A 134 11.80 10.08 -9.54
N TYR A 135 12.90 10.84 -9.49
CA TYR A 135 13.16 11.89 -10.45
C TYR A 135 13.52 11.37 -11.84
N ARG A 136 14.38 10.37 -11.93
CA ARG A 136 14.70 9.70 -13.20
C ARG A 136 13.45 9.11 -13.85
N TYR A 137 12.58 8.53 -13.05
CA TYR A 137 11.31 7.98 -13.50
C TYR A 137 10.40 9.06 -14.11
N ALA A 138 10.36 10.26 -13.51
CA ALA A 138 9.63 11.38 -14.06
C ALA A 138 10.18 11.82 -15.44
N LEU A 139 11.50 11.76 -15.66
CA LEU A 139 12.10 12.05 -16.98
C LEU A 139 11.67 11.01 -18.03
N VAL A 140 11.72 9.72 -17.68
CA VAL A 140 11.27 8.64 -18.55
C VAL A 140 9.80 8.80 -18.92
N ALA A 141 8.95 9.21 -17.97
CA ALA A 141 7.54 9.46 -18.21
C ALA A 141 7.29 10.46 -19.34
N GLY A 142 8.14 11.48 -19.46
CA GLY A 142 8.07 12.44 -20.58
C GLY A 142 8.31 11.80 -21.96
N THR A 143 9.26 10.88 -22.05
CA THR A 143 9.53 10.12 -23.29
C THR A 143 8.38 9.15 -23.60
N VAL A 144 7.87 8.46 -22.60
CA VAL A 144 6.72 7.56 -22.74
C VAL A 144 5.49 8.31 -23.24
N ALA A 145 5.21 9.49 -22.66
CA ALA A 145 4.06 10.32 -23.05
C ALA A 145 4.12 10.80 -24.53
N LYS A 146 5.32 10.90 -25.12
CA LYS A 146 5.48 11.20 -26.55
C LYS A 146 5.35 9.97 -27.47
N ARG A 147 5.71 8.79 -26.97
CA ARG A 147 5.76 7.56 -27.78
C ARG A 147 4.43 6.81 -27.88
N TYR A 148 3.61 6.92 -26.83
CA TYR A 148 2.39 6.14 -26.75
C TYR A 148 1.15 7.04 -26.85
N GLU A 149 0.10 6.49 -27.47
CA GLU A 149 -1.19 7.14 -27.51
C GLU A 149 -2.05 6.72 -26.32
N PHE A 150 -2.57 7.68 -25.60
CA PHE A 150 -3.49 7.51 -24.48
C PHE A 150 -4.41 8.72 -24.36
N ASP A 151 -5.46 8.57 -23.55
CA ASP A 151 -6.51 9.56 -23.40
C ASP A 151 -6.46 10.24 -22.04
N VAL A 152 -5.98 9.54 -20.99
CA VAL A 152 -5.87 10.01 -19.60
C VAL A 152 -4.62 9.46 -18.93
N ILE A 153 -4.09 10.19 -17.95
CA ILE A 153 -2.94 9.82 -17.13
C ILE A 153 -3.44 9.48 -15.73
N HIS A 154 -2.94 8.36 -15.16
CA HIS A 154 -3.27 7.94 -13.81
C HIS A 154 -1.99 7.59 -13.04
N ALA A 155 -1.66 8.35 -11.99
CA ALA A 155 -0.46 8.19 -11.19
C ALA A 155 -0.79 7.71 -9.77
N HIS A 156 -0.11 6.64 -9.30
CA HIS A 156 -0.36 5.98 -8.03
C HIS A 156 0.69 6.34 -6.99
N ASP A 157 0.29 7.02 -5.93
CA ASP A 157 1.10 7.53 -4.82
C ASP A 157 2.24 8.48 -5.22
N TRP A 158 2.85 9.09 -4.22
CA TRP A 158 3.86 10.14 -4.35
C TRP A 158 5.06 9.78 -5.23
N LEU A 159 5.43 8.50 -5.28
CA LEU A 159 6.53 7.98 -6.10
C LEU A 159 6.31 8.23 -7.60
N THR A 160 5.08 8.38 -8.04
CA THR A 160 4.71 8.50 -9.44
C THR A 160 4.10 9.85 -9.82
N TYR A 161 3.80 10.72 -8.84
CA TYR A 161 3.15 11.98 -9.12
C TYR A 161 3.97 12.90 -10.01
N SER A 162 5.30 12.97 -9.80
CA SER A 162 6.19 13.75 -10.67
C SER A 162 6.18 13.22 -12.11
N ALA A 163 6.09 11.88 -12.29
CA ALA A 163 5.95 11.27 -13.62
C ALA A 163 4.63 11.68 -14.30
N GLY A 164 3.52 11.64 -13.53
CA GLY A 164 2.21 12.10 -14.01
C GLY A 164 2.21 13.58 -14.43
N ILE A 165 2.82 14.46 -13.63
CA ILE A 165 2.93 15.90 -13.94
C ILE A 165 3.70 16.14 -15.24
N ILE A 166 4.85 15.47 -15.42
CA ILE A 166 5.66 15.60 -16.64
C ILE A 166 4.88 15.07 -17.86
N ALA A 167 4.24 13.91 -17.72
CA ALA A 167 3.41 13.35 -18.80
C ALA A 167 2.27 14.30 -19.19
N LYS A 168 1.57 14.92 -18.21
CA LYS A 168 0.54 15.94 -18.45
C LYS A 168 1.08 17.13 -19.20
N LYS A 169 2.23 17.69 -18.77
CA LYS A 169 2.84 18.86 -19.42
C LYS A 169 3.22 18.59 -20.88
N ILE A 170 3.63 17.36 -21.20
CA ILE A 170 4.09 17.00 -22.55
C ILE A 170 2.93 16.66 -23.47
N SER A 171 1.93 15.91 -22.98
CA SER A 171 0.83 15.41 -23.79
C SER A 171 -0.40 16.31 -23.82
N GLY A 172 -0.55 17.21 -22.85
CA GLY A 172 -1.78 17.99 -22.64
C GLY A 172 -2.97 17.17 -22.16
N LYS A 173 -2.78 15.89 -21.83
CA LYS A 173 -3.84 14.99 -21.37
C LYS A 173 -4.13 15.16 -19.87
N PRO A 174 -5.39 14.94 -19.43
CA PRO A 174 -5.77 15.07 -18.03
C PRO A 174 -5.02 14.10 -17.14
N LEU A 175 -4.71 14.54 -15.93
CA LEU A 175 -3.99 13.80 -14.89
C LEU A 175 -4.92 13.49 -13.73
N ILE A 176 -4.97 12.23 -13.36
CA ILE A 176 -5.55 11.74 -12.11
C ILE A 176 -4.41 11.28 -11.22
N VAL A 177 -4.40 11.69 -9.95
CA VAL A 177 -3.54 11.09 -8.93
C VAL A 177 -4.39 10.24 -7.99
N HIS A 178 -3.88 9.05 -7.65
CA HIS A 178 -4.54 8.11 -6.76
C HIS A 178 -3.74 8.04 -5.45
N VAL A 179 -4.38 8.41 -4.36
CA VAL A 179 -3.79 8.46 -3.03
C VAL A 179 -4.09 7.14 -2.32
N HIS A 180 -3.09 6.26 -2.22
CA HIS A 180 -3.20 5.00 -1.48
C HIS A 180 -2.77 5.16 -0.02
N ALA A 181 -1.88 6.10 0.27
CA ALA A 181 -1.49 6.51 1.61
C ALA A 181 -0.88 7.92 1.56
N THR A 182 -0.99 8.65 2.67
CA THR A 182 -0.38 9.97 2.82
C THR A 182 0.78 9.93 3.81
N GLU A 183 1.59 10.99 3.82
CA GLU A 183 2.65 11.15 4.82
C GLU A 183 2.07 11.32 6.24
N TYR A 184 0.83 11.80 6.36
CA TYR A 184 0.12 11.81 7.65
C TYR A 184 -0.20 10.41 8.17
N ASP A 185 -0.49 9.45 7.29
CA ASP A 185 -0.70 8.06 7.70
C ASP A 185 0.60 7.42 8.19
N ARG A 186 1.74 7.76 7.57
CA ARG A 186 3.06 7.19 7.87
C ARG A 186 3.73 7.81 9.09
N GLY A 187 3.81 9.13 9.15
CA GLY A 187 4.53 9.89 10.17
C GLY A 187 3.65 10.52 11.25
N GLY A 188 2.33 10.55 11.04
CA GLY A 188 1.41 11.27 11.93
C GLY A 188 1.59 12.79 11.86
N GLU A 189 1.13 13.48 12.90
CA GLU A 189 1.15 14.95 12.94
C GLU A 189 2.58 15.52 13.07
N TYR A 190 3.50 14.81 13.75
CA TYR A 190 4.78 15.38 14.21
C TYR A 190 6.01 14.85 13.49
N ASN A 191 5.97 13.66 12.87
CA ASN A 191 7.13 13.00 12.27
C ASN A 191 7.04 12.88 10.75
N ARG A 192 6.46 13.91 10.10
CA ARG A 192 6.29 13.91 8.65
C ARG A 192 7.60 14.17 7.93
N ASN A 193 7.84 13.43 6.85
CA ASN A 193 8.85 13.76 5.88
C ASN A 193 8.35 14.93 5.02
N THR A 194 8.92 16.12 5.23
CA THR A 194 8.48 17.33 4.54
C THR A 194 8.64 17.26 3.02
N LEU A 195 9.67 16.58 2.53
CA LEU A 195 9.90 16.41 1.10
C LEU A 195 8.82 15.52 0.46
N VAL A 196 8.45 14.41 1.11
CA VAL A 196 7.37 13.54 0.64
C VAL A 196 6.03 14.29 0.67
N TYR A 197 5.75 15.00 1.77
CA TYR A 197 4.56 15.84 1.88
C TYR A 197 4.47 16.87 0.72
N ASP A 198 5.58 17.54 0.39
CA ASP A 198 5.61 18.52 -0.70
C ASP A 198 5.36 17.89 -2.08
N ILE A 199 5.89 16.66 -2.31
CA ILE A 199 5.63 15.93 -3.55
C ILE A 199 4.16 15.50 -3.61
N GLU A 200 3.60 14.98 -2.52
CA GLU A 200 2.18 14.63 -2.43
C GLU A 200 1.29 15.83 -2.73
N LYS A 201 1.53 16.95 -2.05
CA LYS A 201 0.78 18.19 -2.22
C LYS A 201 0.82 18.70 -3.66
N ARG A 202 2.02 18.85 -4.24
CA ARG A 202 2.20 19.28 -5.63
C ARG A 202 1.52 18.33 -6.62
N GLY A 203 1.58 17.02 -6.39
CA GLY A 203 0.91 16.04 -7.22
C GLY A 203 -0.61 16.24 -7.23
N MET A 204 -1.19 16.37 -6.05
CA MET A 204 -2.62 16.59 -5.87
C MET A 204 -3.08 17.96 -6.41
N GLU A 205 -2.29 19.02 -6.23
CA GLU A 205 -2.59 20.34 -6.79
C GLU A 205 -2.56 20.35 -8.34
N ALA A 206 -1.59 19.65 -8.95
CA ALA A 206 -1.43 19.59 -10.40
C ALA A 206 -2.44 18.69 -11.12
N ALA A 207 -3.05 17.73 -10.42
CA ALA A 207 -4.02 16.79 -10.97
C ALA A 207 -5.33 17.48 -11.36
N ASP A 208 -6.07 16.93 -12.30
CA ASP A 208 -7.44 17.35 -12.65
C ASP A 208 -8.47 16.71 -11.72
N ARG A 209 -8.18 15.51 -11.23
CA ARG A 209 -8.92 14.82 -10.16
C ARG A 209 -7.96 14.12 -9.22
N VAL A 210 -8.33 14.06 -7.95
CA VAL A 210 -7.65 13.29 -6.91
C VAL A 210 -8.56 12.16 -6.51
N VAL A 211 -8.11 10.92 -6.67
CA VAL A 211 -8.83 9.73 -6.20
C VAL A 211 -8.24 9.29 -4.88
N THR A 212 -9.07 8.98 -3.90
CA THR A 212 -8.66 8.46 -2.59
C THR A 212 -9.29 7.11 -2.34
N VAL A 213 -8.58 6.22 -1.63
CA VAL A 213 -9.03 4.84 -1.36
C VAL A 213 -10.14 4.74 -0.31
N SER A 214 -10.43 5.85 0.39
CA SER A 214 -11.48 5.93 1.43
C SER A 214 -11.90 7.37 1.69
N ASN A 215 -13.02 7.57 2.38
CA ASN A 215 -13.40 8.88 2.91
C ASN A 215 -12.46 9.32 4.05
N TRP A 216 -11.91 8.37 4.80
CA TRP A 216 -10.85 8.64 5.77
C TRP A 216 -9.68 9.38 5.12
N THR A 217 -9.11 8.81 4.04
CA THR A 217 -8.03 9.45 3.27
C THR A 217 -8.50 10.74 2.59
N ARG A 218 -9.74 10.79 2.08
CA ARG A 218 -10.32 11.99 1.48
C ARG A 218 -10.31 13.16 2.46
N ASN A 219 -10.71 12.95 3.69
CA ASN A 219 -10.73 13.99 4.71
C ASN A 219 -9.31 14.49 5.02
N ILE A 220 -8.32 13.59 5.13
CA ILE A 220 -6.91 13.96 5.29
C ILE A 220 -6.44 14.84 4.11
N VAL A 221 -6.75 14.46 2.88
CA VAL A 221 -6.38 15.21 1.66
C VAL A 221 -6.99 16.62 1.66
N ILE A 222 -8.25 16.76 2.05
CA ILE A 222 -8.93 18.05 2.10
C ILE A 222 -8.40 18.91 3.26
N GLU A 223 -8.35 18.35 4.46
CA GLU A 223 -8.07 19.12 5.68
C GLU A 223 -6.57 19.40 5.87
N LYS A 224 -5.69 18.45 5.53
CA LYS A 224 -4.27 18.54 5.80
C LYS A 224 -3.45 19.02 4.60
N TYR A 225 -3.90 18.76 3.38
CA TYR A 225 -3.23 19.23 2.16
C TYR A 225 -3.92 20.44 1.54
N GLY A 226 -5.12 20.79 1.97
CA GLY A 226 -5.88 21.93 1.47
C GLY A 226 -6.40 21.75 0.04
N ILE A 227 -6.61 20.52 -0.40
CA ILE A 227 -7.12 20.24 -1.75
C ILE A 227 -8.64 20.47 -1.77
N PRO A 228 -9.17 21.20 -2.79
CA PRO A 228 -10.61 21.47 -2.90
C PRO A 228 -11.45 20.19 -2.92
N ALA A 229 -12.51 20.15 -2.11
CA ALA A 229 -13.33 18.95 -1.91
C ALA A 229 -13.98 18.42 -3.20
N GLU A 230 -14.32 19.30 -4.14
CA GLU A 230 -14.91 18.98 -5.45
C GLU A 230 -13.93 18.27 -6.39
N LYS A 231 -12.63 18.38 -6.11
CA LYS A 231 -11.56 17.72 -6.84
C LYS A 231 -11.30 16.30 -6.36
N VAL A 232 -11.70 15.97 -5.11
CA VAL A 232 -11.37 14.72 -4.42
C VAL A 232 -12.54 13.74 -4.47
N ILE A 233 -12.32 12.57 -5.07
CA ILE A 233 -13.34 11.53 -5.27
C ILE A 233 -12.89 10.24 -4.58
N THR A 234 -13.75 9.66 -3.77
CA THR A 234 -13.47 8.39 -3.10
C THR A 234 -13.83 7.20 -3.99
N VAL A 235 -12.86 6.33 -4.21
CA VAL A 235 -13.04 5.01 -4.83
C VAL A 235 -12.42 3.97 -3.90
N HIS A 236 -13.25 3.27 -3.14
CA HIS A 236 -12.79 2.26 -2.20
C HIS A 236 -12.05 1.14 -2.92
N ASN A 237 -10.97 0.65 -2.31
CA ASN A 237 -10.31 -0.57 -2.76
C ASN A 237 -11.25 -1.76 -2.64
N ALA A 238 -10.91 -2.83 -3.35
CA ALA A 238 -11.64 -4.07 -3.36
C ALA A 238 -10.66 -5.26 -3.26
N VAL A 239 -11.17 -6.46 -3.43
CA VAL A 239 -10.35 -7.66 -3.51
C VAL A 239 -10.90 -8.58 -4.59
N ASP A 240 -10.00 -9.15 -5.40
CA ASP A 240 -10.31 -10.30 -6.25
C ASP A 240 -9.60 -11.51 -5.66
N PHE A 241 -10.36 -12.50 -5.31
CA PHE A 241 -9.82 -13.73 -4.79
C PHE A 241 -9.75 -14.78 -5.89
N LYS A 242 -8.57 -15.29 -6.16
CA LYS A 242 -8.44 -16.56 -6.86
C LYS A 242 -9.12 -17.60 -6.00
N ALA A 243 -9.98 -18.41 -6.59
CA ALA A 243 -10.69 -19.49 -5.92
C ALA A 243 -9.70 -20.63 -5.67
N GLU A 244 -8.85 -20.50 -4.66
CA GLU A 244 -8.06 -21.59 -4.12
C GLU A 244 -8.71 -22.00 -2.82
N THR A 245 -9.57 -23.02 -2.92
CA THR A 245 -10.08 -23.76 -1.78
C THR A 245 -9.07 -24.86 -1.44
N ASP A 246 -7.93 -24.47 -0.88
CA ASP A 246 -7.11 -25.46 -0.22
C ASP A 246 -7.86 -25.91 1.04
N ALA A 247 -8.01 -27.24 1.19
CA ALA A 247 -8.61 -27.83 2.36
C ALA A 247 -7.93 -27.26 3.61
N LYS A 248 -8.73 -26.92 4.64
CA LYS A 248 -8.17 -26.44 5.92
C LYS A 248 -7.18 -27.48 6.43
N GLU A 249 -5.90 -27.12 6.46
CA GLU A 249 -4.89 -27.95 7.10
C GLU A 249 -5.17 -28.01 8.62
N GLU A 250 -5.01 -29.21 9.21
CA GLU A 250 -5.10 -29.32 10.67
C GLU A 250 -3.94 -28.60 11.34
N ARG A 251 -4.25 -27.66 12.22
CA ARG A 251 -3.26 -26.78 12.86
C ARG A 251 -2.46 -27.40 14.01
N GLY A 252 -2.61 -28.69 14.31
CA GLY A 252 -1.82 -29.43 15.29
C GLY A 252 -1.84 -28.94 16.75
N ILE A 253 -2.47 -27.79 17.03
CA ILE A 253 -2.61 -27.21 18.38
C ILE A 253 -4.07 -26.88 18.68
N LYS A 254 -4.45 -27.03 19.96
CA LYS A 254 -5.82 -26.78 20.44
C LYS A 254 -6.05 -25.34 20.90
N ASP A 255 -4.97 -24.60 21.14
CA ASP A 255 -5.05 -23.22 21.61
C ASP A 255 -5.74 -22.33 20.55
N LYS A 256 -6.47 -21.33 21.03
CA LYS A 256 -7.04 -20.29 20.16
C LYS A 256 -5.93 -19.36 19.65
N ILE A 257 -6.02 -18.92 18.41
CA ILE A 257 -5.01 -18.06 17.77
C ILE A 257 -5.62 -16.71 17.41
N VAL A 258 -5.02 -15.65 17.95
CA VAL A 258 -5.33 -14.25 17.60
C VAL A 258 -4.16 -13.68 16.80
N THR A 259 -4.44 -13.11 15.64
CA THR A 259 -3.42 -12.76 14.65
C THR A 259 -3.44 -11.28 14.33
N PHE A 260 -2.25 -10.70 14.22
CA PHE A 260 -1.96 -9.41 13.60
C PHE A 260 -1.12 -9.64 12.35
N LEU A 261 -1.44 -8.99 11.24
CA LEU A 261 -0.63 -8.99 10.02
C LEU A 261 -0.42 -7.57 9.52
N GLY A 262 0.84 -7.18 9.33
CA GLY A 262 1.17 -5.88 8.76
C GLY A 262 2.61 -5.45 9.05
N ARG A 263 2.98 -4.28 8.51
CA ARG A 263 4.26 -3.66 8.88
C ARG A 263 4.25 -3.32 10.37
N ILE A 264 5.34 -3.61 11.05
CA ILE A 264 5.47 -3.34 12.50
C ILE A 264 5.97 -1.91 12.70
N THR A 265 5.08 -0.96 12.43
CA THR A 265 5.32 0.50 12.44
C THR A 265 4.29 1.21 13.32
N LEU A 266 4.52 2.49 13.62
CA LEU A 266 3.56 3.32 14.37
C LEU A 266 2.16 3.30 13.71
N GLN A 267 2.11 3.42 12.39
CA GLN A 267 0.86 3.45 11.62
C GLN A 267 -0.06 2.26 11.91
N LYS A 268 0.51 1.06 12.06
CA LYS A 268 -0.25 -0.19 12.24
C LYS A 268 -0.62 -0.49 13.69
N GLY A 269 -0.12 0.29 14.66
CA GLY A 269 -0.49 0.19 16.07
C GLY A 269 -0.19 -1.15 16.75
N PRO A 270 0.95 -1.82 16.49
CA PRO A 270 1.23 -3.13 17.04
C PRO A 270 1.34 -3.13 18.56
N GLU A 271 1.63 -1.99 19.18
CA GLU A 271 1.67 -1.82 20.63
C GLU A 271 0.32 -2.10 21.27
N TYR A 272 -0.76 -1.62 20.66
CA TYR A 272 -2.12 -1.83 21.17
C TYR A 272 -2.52 -3.32 21.14
N PHE A 273 -2.06 -4.05 20.13
CA PHE A 273 -2.23 -5.49 20.04
C PHE A 273 -1.52 -6.23 21.20
N VAL A 274 -0.27 -5.84 21.53
CA VAL A 274 0.49 -6.43 22.63
C VAL A 274 -0.16 -6.15 23.98
N GLU A 275 -0.62 -4.93 24.23
CA GLU A 275 -1.29 -4.57 25.49
C GLU A 275 -2.65 -5.28 25.63
N ALA A 276 -3.42 -5.42 24.54
CA ALA A 276 -4.66 -6.19 24.54
C ALA A 276 -4.38 -7.69 24.81
N ALA A 277 -3.34 -8.25 24.21
CA ALA A 277 -2.91 -9.64 24.47
C ALA A 277 -2.67 -9.90 25.95
N ALA A 278 -1.98 -8.98 26.65
CA ALA A 278 -1.72 -9.09 28.08
C ALA A 278 -3.02 -9.15 28.91
N LYS A 279 -4.07 -8.43 28.51
CA LYS A 279 -5.37 -8.45 29.18
C LYS A 279 -6.14 -9.73 28.89
N VAL A 280 -6.17 -10.17 27.64
CA VAL A 280 -6.88 -11.41 27.24
C VAL A 280 -6.26 -12.63 27.89
N MET A 281 -4.92 -12.75 27.89
CA MET A 281 -4.23 -13.93 28.45
C MET A 281 -4.43 -14.09 29.97
N LYS A 282 -4.72 -13.02 30.70
CA LYS A 282 -5.09 -13.11 32.13
C LYS A 282 -6.42 -13.83 32.35
N ARG A 283 -7.35 -13.76 31.39
CA ARG A 283 -8.68 -14.36 31.45
C ARG A 283 -8.75 -15.71 30.72
N MET A 284 -7.96 -15.87 29.64
CA MET A 284 -7.95 -17.04 28.76
C MET A 284 -6.51 -17.54 28.56
N PRO A 285 -6.02 -18.46 29.40
CA PRO A 285 -4.64 -18.96 29.31
C PRO A 285 -4.38 -19.81 28.05
N ASN A 286 -5.42 -20.31 27.38
CA ASN A 286 -5.32 -21.17 26.19
C ASN A 286 -5.41 -20.37 24.89
N VAL A 287 -4.90 -19.12 24.88
CA VAL A 287 -4.85 -18.28 23.70
C VAL A 287 -3.40 -17.99 23.34
N ARG A 288 -3.10 -18.02 22.04
CA ARG A 288 -1.82 -17.60 21.46
C ARG A 288 -2.02 -16.36 20.64
N PHE A 289 -1.06 -15.46 20.70
CA PHE A 289 -1.01 -14.27 19.88
C PHE A 289 0.10 -14.42 18.84
N VAL A 290 -0.21 -14.09 17.59
CA VAL A 290 0.74 -14.17 16.47
C VAL A 290 0.85 -12.79 15.82
N MET A 291 2.06 -12.25 15.76
CA MET A 291 2.38 -11.02 15.08
C MET A 291 3.23 -11.33 13.84
N ALA A 292 2.61 -11.17 12.67
CA ALA A 292 3.23 -11.41 11.38
C ALA A 292 3.60 -10.08 10.71
N GLY A 293 4.88 -9.92 10.37
CA GLY A 293 5.42 -8.73 9.72
C GLY A 293 6.82 -8.37 10.19
N SER A 294 7.32 -7.25 9.68
CA SER A 294 8.60 -6.65 10.06
C SER A 294 8.47 -5.12 10.12
N GLY A 295 9.39 -4.46 10.79
CA GLY A 295 9.42 -3.00 10.89
C GLY A 295 10.24 -2.52 12.09
N GLU A 296 10.40 -1.20 12.18
CA GLU A 296 11.26 -0.52 13.17
C GLU A 296 10.82 -0.76 14.62
N LYS A 297 9.56 -1.11 14.85
CA LYS A 297 9.05 -1.38 16.21
C LYS A 297 9.22 -2.82 16.67
N MET A 298 9.79 -3.72 15.86
CA MET A 298 9.94 -5.13 16.22
C MET A 298 10.73 -5.30 17.54
N ASN A 299 11.94 -4.76 17.62
CA ASN A 299 12.81 -4.92 18.80
C ASN A 299 12.21 -4.35 20.10
N PRO A 300 11.62 -3.13 20.11
CA PRO A 300 10.88 -2.63 21.26
C PRO A 300 9.74 -3.55 21.71
N LEU A 301 8.98 -4.12 20.75
CA LEU A 301 7.82 -4.97 21.06
C LEU A 301 8.25 -6.34 21.62
N VAL A 302 9.32 -6.94 21.12
CA VAL A 302 9.87 -8.18 21.68
C VAL A 302 10.25 -7.97 23.16
N ARG A 303 10.90 -6.84 23.48
CA ARG A 303 11.21 -6.46 24.88
C ARG A 303 9.93 -6.26 25.69
N ARG A 304 8.91 -5.60 25.13
CA ARG A 304 7.65 -5.36 25.82
C ARG A 304 6.90 -6.67 26.12
N VAL A 305 6.84 -7.60 25.18
CA VAL A 305 6.26 -8.94 25.35
C VAL A 305 6.97 -9.71 26.47
N ALA A 306 8.31 -9.63 26.54
CA ALA A 306 9.11 -10.24 27.62
C ALA A 306 8.79 -9.61 28.98
N GLN A 307 8.73 -8.27 29.08
CA GLN A 307 8.38 -7.54 30.31
C GLN A 307 6.98 -7.90 30.82
N LEU A 308 6.04 -8.16 29.91
CA LEU A 308 4.67 -8.56 30.26
C LEU A 308 4.54 -10.05 30.60
N GLY A 309 5.62 -10.83 30.46
CA GLY A 309 5.63 -12.27 30.73
C GLY A 309 4.85 -13.10 29.69
N LEU A 310 4.69 -12.61 28.46
CA LEU A 310 3.87 -13.24 27.43
C LEU A 310 4.66 -14.20 26.52
N GLY A 311 5.97 -14.31 26.66
CA GLY A 311 6.88 -14.96 25.71
C GLY A 311 6.55 -16.40 25.33
N THR A 312 5.85 -17.17 26.17
CA THR A 312 5.46 -18.55 25.87
C THR A 312 4.22 -18.66 24.98
N ARG A 313 3.47 -17.57 24.81
CA ARG A 313 2.17 -17.52 24.13
C ARG A 313 2.07 -16.41 23.07
N PHE A 314 3.12 -15.63 22.90
CA PHE A 314 3.21 -14.57 21.90
C PHE A 314 4.32 -14.90 20.89
N HIS A 315 3.98 -14.98 19.60
CA HIS A 315 4.86 -15.46 18.56
C HIS A 315 5.06 -14.36 17.49
N PHE A 316 6.30 -14.13 17.11
CA PHE A 316 6.68 -13.26 16.00
C PHE A 316 7.12 -14.15 14.82
N THR A 317 6.44 -14.05 13.67
CA THR A 317 6.76 -14.89 12.51
C THR A 317 7.77 -14.25 11.56
N GLY A 318 8.01 -12.94 11.68
CA GLY A 318 8.65 -12.17 10.63
C GLY A 318 7.70 -11.95 9.44
N PHE A 319 8.27 -11.54 8.32
CA PHE A 319 7.50 -11.22 7.10
C PHE A 319 7.01 -12.49 6.40
N LEU A 320 5.70 -12.59 6.17
CA LEU A 320 5.05 -13.69 5.44
C LEU A 320 4.74 -13.28 4.00
N ARG A 321 4.73 -14.26 3.08
CA ARG A 321 4.44 -14.06 1.65
C ARG A 321 3.52 -15.15 1.10
N GLY A 322 2.70 -14.78 0.12
CA GLY A 322 1.89 -15.73 -0.66
C GLY A 322 1.10 -16.71 0.21
N ASN A 323 1.31 -17.99 0.00
CA ASN A 323 0.58 -19.07 0.70
C ASN A 323 0.77 -19.07 2.22
N ASP A 324 1.88 -18.54 2.76
CA ASP A 324 2.09 -18.47 4.21
C ASP A 324 1.12 -17.48 4.87
N VAL A 325 0.76 -16.39 4.19
CA VAL A 325 -0.26 -15.45 4.67
C VAL A 325 -1.62 -16.13 4.71
N GLN A 326 -1.96 -16.87 3.66
CA GLN A 326 -3.23 -17.60 3.58
C GLN A 326 -3.31 -18.68 4.66
N ARG A 327 -2.24 -19.49 4.84
CA ARG A 327 -2.13 -20.49 5.89
C ARG A 327 -2.26 -19.90 7.29
N MET A 328 -1.64 -18.74 7.53
CA MET A 328 -1.78 -18.02 8.80
C MET A 328 -3.24 -17.65 9.07
N PHE A 329 -3.97 -17.12 8.08
CA PHE A 329 -5.39 -16.83 8.26
C PHE A 329 -6.21 -18.08 8.50
N GLN A 330 -5.96 -19.20 7.81
CA GLN A 330 -6.65 -20.48 8.03
C GLN A 330 -6.48 -21.00 9.47
N TYR A 331 -5.34 -20.71 10.11
CA TYR A 331 -5.08 -21.08 11.50
C TYR A 331 -5.65 -20.10 12.53
N SER A 332 -6.05 -18.91 12.12
CA SER A 332 -6.51 -17.83 12.99
C SER A 332 -7.97 -18.04 13.44
N ASP A 333 -8.24 -17.81 14.71
CA ASP A 333 -9.60 -17.74 15.27
C ASP A 333 -10.11 -16.26 15.28
N VAL A 334 -9.21 -15.27 15.37
CA VAL A 334 -9.52 -13.85 15.31
C VAL A 334 -8.37 -13.11 14.62
N TYR A 335 -8.72 -12.20 13.75
CA TYR A 335 -7.78 -11.24 13.16
C TYR A 335 -7.99 -9.85 13.77
N VAL A 336 -6.90 -9.14 14.05
CA VAL A 336 -6.93 -7.81 14.68
C VAL A 336 -6.06 -6.83 13.89
N MET A 337 -6.65 -5.70 13.49
CA MET A 337 -5.95 -4.57 12.86
C MET A 337 -6.19 -3.28 13.68
N PRO A 338 -5.35 -2.99 14.70
CA PRO A 338 -5.50 -1.84 15.57
C PRO A 338 -4.74 -0.61 15.04
N SER A 339 -4.85 -0.35 13.73
CA SER A 339 -4.10 0.72 13.07
C SER A 339 -4.45 2.10 13.61
N VAL A 340 -3.42 2.93 13.81
CA VAL A 340 -3.55 4.34 14.23
C VAL A 340 -4.15 5.18 13.09
N SER A 341 -3.69 4.91 11.86
CA SER A 341 -4.24 5.47 10.63
C SER A 341 -4.09 4.46 9.51
N GLU A 342 -5.20 3.98 8.99
CA GLU A 342 -5.20 3.01 7.89
C GLU A 342 -5.94 3.61 6.70
N PRO A 343 -5.27 3.94 5.60
CA PRO A 343 -5.93 4.52 4.43
C PRO A 343 -7.08 3.69 3.91
N PHE A 344 -6.90 2.37 3.84
CA PHE A 344 -7.97 1.44 3.55
C PHE A 344 -7.86 0.18 4.41
N GLY A 345 -6.90 -0.71 4.15
CA GLY A 345 -6.72 -1.98 4.85
C GLY A 345 -7.27 -3.17 4.03
N ILE A 346 -6.40 -3.81 3.23
CA ILE A 346 -6.79 -4.99 2.44
C ILE A 346 -6.78 -6.26 3.33
N SER A 347 -5.85 -6.36 4.27
CA SER A 347 -5.70 -7.55 5.12
C SER A 347 -6.94 -7.96 5.94
N PRO A 348 -7.81 -7.05 6.43
CA PRO A 348 -9.11 -7.44 7.00
C PRO A 348 -10.01 -8.17 6.02
N LEU A 349 -10.01 -7.76 4.75
CA LEU A 349 -10.81 -8.41 3.70
C LEU A 349 -10.29 -9.82 3.41
N GLU A 350 -8.95 -10.00 3.39
CA GLU A 350 -8.30 -11.31 3.23
C GLU A 350 -8.61 -12.24 4.41
N ALA A 351 -8.59 -11.73 5.65
CA ALA A 351 -8.95 -12.46 6.85
C ALA A 351 -10.41 -12.91 6.82
N MET A 352 -11.36 -12.00 6.55
CA MET A 352 -12.79 -12.31 6.46
C MET A 352 -13.09 -13.29 5.33
N ARG A 353 -12.39 -13.18 4.20
CA ARG A 353 -12.49 -14.15 3.10
C ARG A 353 -12.02 -15.54 3.52
N SER A 354 -11.02 -15.65 4.39
CA SER A 354 -10.56 -16.90 4.96
C SER A 354 -11.46 -17.43 6.08
N GLY A 355 -12.63 -16.79 6.30
CA GLY A 355 -13.57 -17.15 7.36
C GLY A 355 -13.06 -16.80 8.76
N VAL A 356 -12.30 -15.72 8.92
CA VAL A 356 -11.75 -15.29 10.21
C VAL A 356 -12.52 -14.09 10.73
N PRO A 357 -13.16 -14.15 11.91
CA PRO A 357 -13.74 -12.99 12.57
C PRO A 357 -12.71 -11.89 12.75
N THR A 358 -13.09 -10.67 12.43
CA THR A 358 -12.16 -9.56 12.29
C THR A 358 -12.52 -8.40 13.21
N ILE A 359 -11.49 -7.83 13.87
CA ILE A 359 -11.57 -6.62 14.67
C ILE A 359 -10.69 -5.57 14.00
N ILE A 360 -11.22 -4.40 13.73
CA ILE A 360 -10.53 -3.31 13.06
C ILE A 360 -10.61 -2.00 13.85
N SER A 361 -9.65 -1.13 13.64
CA SER A 361 -9.74 0.22 14.16
C SER A 361 -10.78 1.04 13.37
N LYS A 362 -11.51 1.92 14.07
CA LYS A 362 -12.41 2.90 13.44
C LYS A 362 -11.63 3.89 12.56
N GLN A 363 -10.34 4.09 12.86
CA GLN A 363 -9.42 4.97 12.12
C GLN A 363 -8.86 4.27 10.87
N SER A 364 -9.72 3.60 10.12
CA SER A 364 -9.38 2.87 8.90
C SER A 364 -10.43 3.04 7.81
N GLY A 365 -10.01 3.15 6.56
CA GLY A 365 -10.93 3.27 5.43
C GLY A 365 -11.78 2.03 5.22
N VAL A 366 -11.28 0.83 5.57
CA VAL A 366 -12.05 -0.40 5.47
C VAL A 366 -13.24 -0.44 6.44
N ALA A 367 -13.18 0.34 7.53
CA ALA A 367 -14.31 0.48 8.46
C ALA A 367 -15.54 1.12 7.81
N GLU A 368 -15.37 1.82 6.68
CA GLU A 368 -16.48 2.43 5.93
C GLU A 368 -17.31 1.41 5.14
N VAL A 369 -16.74 0.25 4.84
CA VAL A 369 -17.32 -0.74 3.91
C VAL A 369 -17.59 -2.10 4.55
N LEU A 370 -17.18 -2.31 5.80
CA LEU A 370 -17.39 -3.56 6.53
C LEU A 370 -18.39 -3.36 7.67
N ASP A 371 -19.53 -4.04 7.61
CA ASP A 371 -20.55 -4.04 8.68
C ASP A 371 -20.38 -5.21 9.65
N HIS A 372 -19.75 -6.31 9.21
CA HIS A 372 -19.58 -7.54 10.00
C HIS A 372 -18.18 -7.68 10.62
N ALA A 373 -17.43 -6.59 10.75
CA ALA A 373 -16.23 -6.49 11.58
C ALA A 373 -16.52 -5.71 12.87
N ILE A 374 -15.94 -6.09 14.00
CA ILE A 374 -16.01 -5.28 15.21
C ILE A 374 -15.09 -4.07 15.06
N LYS A 375 -15.63 -2.88 15.27
CA LYS A 375 -14.91 -1.60 15.10
C LYS A 375 -14.62 -0.99 16.47
N VAL A 376 -13.35 -0.81 16.82
CA VAL A 376 -12.89 -0.23 18.08
C VAL A 376 -11.99 0.98 17.84
N ASP A 377 -11.89 1.88 18.78
CA ASP A 377 -10.86 2.91 18.73
C ASP A 377 -9.50 2.27 19.08
N TYR A 378 -8.45 2.53 18.27
CA TYR A 378 -7.17 1.84 18.42
C TYR A 378 -6.53 2.03 19.81
N TRP A 379 -6.79 3.15 20.48
CA TRP A 379 -6.29 3.46 21.81
C TRP A 379 -7.10 2.80 22.95
N ASP A 380 -8.30 2.30 22.67
CA ASP A 380 -9.12 1.63 23.68
C ASP A 380 -8.74 0.14 23.81
N ILE A 381 -7.66 -0.08 24.54
CA ILE A 381 -7.12 -1.42 24.80
C ILE A 381 -8.15 -2.31 25.53
N ASN A 382 -9.05 -1.72 26.33
CA ASN A 382 -10.08 -2.50 27.03
C ASN A 382 -11.13 -3.00 26.05
N ALA A 383 -11.68 -2.12 25.21
CA ALA A 383 -12.63 -2.51 24.17
C ALA A 383 -12.01 -3.53 23.19
N LEU A 384 -10.73 -3.36 22.82
CA LEU A 384 -10.03 -4.31 21.97
C LEU A 384 -9.89 -5.69 22.63
N ALA A 385 -9.49 -5.74 23.90
CA ALA A 385 -9.38 -6.97 24.66
C ALA A 385 -10.74 -7.66 24.88
N ASP A 386 -11.78 -6.90 25.17
CA ASP A 386 -13.15 -7.41 25.38
C ASP A 386 -13.73 -7.94 24.05
N ALA A 387 -13.47 -7.28 22.92
CA ALA A 387 -13.86 -7.76 21.59
C ALA A 387 -13.19 -9.11 21.24
N ILE A 388 -11.88 -9.22 21.49
CA ILE A 388 -11.16 -10.49 21.30
C ILE A 388 -11.76 -11.57 22.19
N TYR A 389 -11.94 -11.28 23.47
CA TYR A 389 -12.53 -12.22 24.44
C TYR A 389 -13.93 -12.65 24.00
N GLY A 390 -14.78 -11.71 23.58
CA GLY A 390 -16.16 -11.99 23.15
C GLY A 390 -16.21 -12.96 21.98
N ILE A 391 -15.40 -12.73 20.94
CA ILE A 391 -15.34 -13.64 19.79
C ILE A 391 -14.86 -15.04 20.20
N LEU A 392 -13.82 -15.13 21.05
CA LEU A 392 -13.25 -16.41 21.46
C LEU A 392 -14.14 -17.18 22.43
N ALA A 393 -14.90 -16.48 23.30
CA ALA A 393 -15.75 -17.09 24.33
C ALA A 393 -17.13 -17.48 23.80
N TYR A 394 -17.63 -16.83 22.75
CA TYR A 394 -18.99 -17.06 22.23
C TYR A 394 -18.95 -17.63 20.79
N PRO A 395 -18.99 -18.96 20.63
CA PRO A 395 -18.92 -19.60 19.30
C PRO A 395 -20.00 -19.13 18.32
N THR A 396 -21.20 -18.83 18.80
CA THR A 396 -22.29 -18.33 17.97
C THR A 396 -21.96 -16.98 17.36
N LEU A 397 -21.32 -16.06 18.10
CA LEU A 397 -20.85 -14.78 17.59
C LEU A 397 -19.76 -14.99 16.52
N ALA A 398 -18.79 -15.85 16.81
CA ALA A 398 -17.73 -16.17 15.86
C ALA A 398 -18.29 -16.73 14.55
N HIS A 399 -19.20 -17.72 14.60
CA HIS A 399 -19.84 -18.29 13.41
C HIS A 399 -20.68 -17.28 12.62
N TYR A 400 -21.40 -16.41 13.32
CA TYR A 400 -22.14 -15.32 12.68
C TYR A 400 -21.19 -14.40 11.90
N MET A 401 -20.13 -13.92 12.54
CA MET A 401 -19.14 -13.05 11.89
C MET A 401 -18.41 -13.72 10.73
N GLN A 402 -18.12 -15.03 10.83
CA GLN A 402 -17.51 -15.80 9.76
C GLN A 402 -18.39 -15.84 8.52
N ARG A 403 -19.67 -16.19 8.69
CA ARG A 403 -20.62 -16.34 7.59
C ARG A 403 -20.91 -15.00 6.93
N GLU A 404 -21.39 -14.05 7.70
CA GLU A 404 -21.82 -12.74 7.18
C GLU A 404 -20.63 -11.95 6.64
N GLY A 405 -19.48 -12.02 7.30
CA GLY A 405 -18.25 -11.38 6.82
C GLY A 405 -17.75 -11.96 5.50
N TYR A 406 -17.81 -13.27 5.34
CA TYR A 406 -17.47 -13.93 4.07
C TYR A 406 -18.38 -13.46 2.93
N ASP A 407 -19.69 -13.40 3.17
CA ASP A 407 -20.67 -12.96 2.16
C ASP A 407 -20.51 -11.47 1.82
N GLU A 408 -20.15 -10.65 2.81
CA GLU A 408 -19.92 -9.23 2.64
C GLU A 408 -18.70 -8.94 1.75
N VAL A 409 -17.55 -9.54 2.05
CA VAL A 409 -16.31 -9.27 1.29
C VAL A 409 -16.38 -9.78 -0.14
N ASN A 410 -17.18 -10.82 -0.42
CA ASN A 410 -17.40 -11.31 -1.78
C ASN A 410 -18.14 -10.31 -2.70
N LYS A 411 -18.79 -9.29 -2.13
CA LYS A 411 -19.44 -8.20 -2.88
C LYS A 411 -18.48 -7.08 -3.26
N LEU A 412 -17.33 -6.97 -2.58
CA LEU A 412 -16.32 -5.94 -2.80
C LEU A 412 -15.37 -6.35 -3.93
N LYS A 413 -15.77 -6.12 -5.18
CA LYS A 413 -15.03 -6.54 -6.39
C LYS A 413 -14.32 -5.35 -7.04
N TRP A 414 -13.09 -5.58 -7.53
CA TRP A 414 -12.35 -4.59 -8.31
C TRP A 414 -13.08 -4.12 -9.56
N GLU A 415 -13.91 -4.96 -10.18
CA GLU A 415 -14.73 -4.58 -11.31
C GLU A 415 -15.63 -3.37 -11.01
N ASN A 416 -16.27 -3.35 -9.83
CA ASN A 416 -17.14 -2.25 -9.40
C ASN A 416 -16.34 -0.98 -9.06
N ALA A 417 -15.20 -1.12 -8.38
CA ALA A 417 -14.30 0.00 -8.08
C ALA A 417 -13.76 0.63 -9.37
N SER A 418 -13.33 -0.22 -10.32
CA SER A 418 -12.77 0.23 -11.59
C SER A 418 -13.83 0.82 -12.54
N LEU A 419 -15.11 0.43 -12.42
CA LEU A 419 -16.19 1.10 -13.14
C LEU A 419 -16.33 2.56 -12.71
N LYS A 420 -16.18 2.86 -11.40
CA LYS A 420 -16.14 4.25 -10.92
C LYS A 420 -14.95 5.02 -11.50
N LEU A 421 -13.76 4.39 -11.55
CA LEU A 421 -12.58 5.00 -12.17
C LEU A 421 -12.81 5.28 -13.66
N LYS A 422 -13.39 4.33 -14.40
CA LYS A 422 -13.75 4.52 -15.81
C LYS A 422 -14.64 5.74 -15.98
N ASN A 423 -15.68 5.90 -15.17
CA ASN A 423 -16.58 7.06 -15.24
C ASN A 423 -15.83 8.38 -14.98
N ILE A 424 -14.85 8.38 -14.05
CA ILE A 424 -13.99 9.54 -13.82
C ILE A 424 -13.15 9.85 -15.06
N TYR A 425 -12.56 8.82 -15.71
CA TYR A 425 -11.80 9.01 -16.96
C TYR A 425 -12.67 9.61 -18.05
N GLU A 426 -13.85 9.02 -18.29
CA GLU A 426 -14.78 9.48 -19.33
C GLU A 426 -15.28 10.92 -19.09
N SER A 427 -15.34 11.39 -17.85
CA SER A 427 -15.69 12.77 -17.50
C SER A 427 -14.61 13.79 -17.83
N LEU A 428 -13.37 13.36 -18.10
CA LEU A 428 -12.20 14.21 -18.36
C LEU A 428 -11.77 14.20 -19.84
N ILE A 429 -12.25 13.25 -20.63
CA ILE A 429 -11.92 13.05 -22.05
C ILE A 429 -12.99 13.70 -22.92
#